data_09edac2076b6817e3167b1c02386ba78
#
_entry.id   09edac2076b6817e3167b1c02386ba78
#
_cell.length_a   1.000
_cell.length_b   1.000
_cell.length_c   1.000
_cell.angle_alpha   90.00
_cell.angle_beta   90.00
_cell.angle_gamma   90.00
#
_symmetry.space_group_name_H-M   'P 1'
#
loop_
_entity.id
_entity.type
_entity.pdbx_description
1 polymer ?
#
loop_
_entity_poly.entity_id
_entity_poly.type
_entity_poly.pdbx_seq_one_letter_code
_entity_poly.pdbx_strand_id
1 'polypeptide(L)'
;MAKRVAVSTLNASTIDILNTIRANAGLEYQNSIPKVEKATDIPTVGQCLMGYPALANQFLNALINRIALVRVKSANFNNMYADLKKGYLEYGETVEEVFVEIAKAREFSAEKAESRELKRTIPDVRSAFHCINYRVQYPITIEDEQLRTAFLSIDGVQDLIAKIVDSVYRANEYDEFLMFKYLIIKSITKGKMYPIAIDETDFDNNAIAFRGASNTIEFINTKYNASGVHTNTKKEDQFIFMSADFNAKYDVKTLASAFNMDKAMFSGHLKLIDDWTTFDNDRFSIITENSDMIEEVTSAELELMKNVKAVLVDREFFQFYDNMTKFTETYVGSGMYWNYFLNVWKTISYSPFSNAIVFVDSAQSVTLPTTLTLEVLSKDVASNGTVFTVDCKNDGATLHDNTTFVQTTDAINNKVAVHKYGAYIFSPNSEAVTVEVKLGDATYTNTTTKLATTNEVGDTIELTKK
;
A
#
# COMPACT_ATOMS: atom_id res chain seq x y z
N MET A 1 -19.19 32.11 23.36
CA MET A 1 -17.82 31.70 22.99
C MET A 1 -17.25 30.92 24.15
N ALA A 2 -17.02 29.61 23.99
CA ALA A 2 -16.40 28.81 25.02
C ALA A 2 -14.96 29.29 25.24
N LYS A 3 -14.63 29.66 26.47
CA LYS A 3 -13.28 30.03 26.88
C LYS A 3 -12.35 28.83 26.58
N ARG A 4 -11.43 28.99 25.66
CA ARG A 4 -10.35 28.01 25.47
C ARG A 4 -9.53 27.97 26.76
N VAL A 5 -9.65 26.88 27.51
CA VAL A 5 -8.75 26.64 28.66
C VAL A 5 -7.37 26.39 28.06
N ALA A 6 -6.42 27.25 28.32
CA ALA A 6 -5.02 26.99 27.97
C ALA A 6 -4.59 25.70 28.66
N VAL A 7 -4.11 24.73 27.93
CA VAL A 7 -3.54 23.47 28.43
C VAL A 7 -2.14 23.84 28.98
N SER A 8 -2.10 24.50 30.13
CA SER A 8 -0.84 24.82 30.82
C SER A 8 -0.41 23.73 31.80
N THR A 9 -1.23 22.71 32.02
CA THR A 9 -0.92 21.56 32.86
C THR A 9 -1.24 20.27 32.10
N LEU A 10 -0.23 19.45 31.89
CA LEU A 10 -0.32 18.14 31.24
C LEU A 10 -1.17 17.12 32.02
N ASN A 11 -1.59 17.44 33.24
CA ASN A 11 -2.38 16.60 34.12
C ASN A 11 -3.69 17.30 34.48
N ALA A 12 -4.72 17.13 33.61
CA ALA A 12 -6.09 17.47 34.00
C ALA A 12 -6.54 16.49 35.08
N SER A 13 -7.00 17.00 36.22
CA SER A 13 -7.56 16.16 37.28
C SER A 13 -8.89 15.55 36.86
N THR A 14 -9.28 14.42 37.44
CA THR A 14 -10.62 13.81 37.24
C THR A 14 -11.74 14.83 37.47
N ILE A 15 -11.58 15.72 38.43
CA ILE A 15 -12.52 16.83 38.75
C ILE A 15 -12.66 17.77 37.56
N ASP A 16 -11.56 18.18 36.92
CA ASP A 16 -11.58 19.08 35.76
C ASP A 16 -12.25 18.43 34.57
N ILE A 17 -12.02 17.13 34.36
CA ILE A 17 -12.65 16.34 33.27
C ILE A 17 -14.15 16.31 33.48
N LEU A 18 -14.62 15.89 34.66
CA LEU A 18 -16.05 15.77 34.98
C LEU A 18 -16.77 17.11 34.85
N ASN A 19 -16.19 18.19 35.39
CA ASN A 19 -16.78 19.53 35.30
C ASN A 19 -16.82 20.07 33.87
N THR A 20 -15.87 19.70 33.05
CA THR A 20 -15.83 20.15 31.66
C THR A 20 -16.80 19.35 30.80
N ILE A 21 -16.97 18.06 31.06
CA ILE A 21 -18.02 17.25 30.42
C ILE A 21 -19.39 17.85 30.78
N ARG A 22 -19.62 18.14 32.08
CA ARG A 22 -20.85 18.79 32.53
C ARG A 22 -21.12 20.12 31.83
N ALA A 23 -20.11 20.98 31.66
CA ALA A 23 -20.24 22.29 31.01
C ALA A 23 -20.58 22.20 29.51
N ASN A 24 -20.25 21.10 28.86
CA ASN A 24 -20.49 20.89 27.42
C ASN A 24 -21.68 19.97 27.14
N ALA A 25 -22.26 19.34 28.15
CA ALA A 25 -23.44 18.49 28.04
C ALA A 25 -24.72 19.31 27.93
N GLY A 26 -25.82 18.64 27.54
CA GLY A 26 -27.13 19.28 27.46
C GLY A 26 -27.64 19.78 28.81
N LEU A 27 -28.63 20.68 28.78
CA LEU A 27 -29.22 21.28 30.00
C LEU A 27 -29.77 20.23 30.97
N GLU A 28 -30.33 19.14 30.48
CA GLU A 28 -30.84 18.04 31.27
C GLU A 28 -29.72 17.39 32.11
N TYR A 29 -28.57 17.12 31.48
CA TYR A 29 -27.39 16.60 32.16
C TYR A 29 -26.85 17.59 33.19
N GLN A 30 -26.75 18.88 32.85
CA GLN A 30 -26.27 19.92 33.76
C GLN A 30 -27.14 20.09 34.99
N ASN A 31 -28.45 19.88 34.89
CA ASN A 31 -29.38 19.97 36.00
C ASN A 31 -29.39 18.72 36.88
N SER A 32 -29.11 17.55 36.28
CA SER A 32 -29.16 16.26 36.97
C SER A 32 -27.84 15.90 37.62
N ILE A 33 -26.72 16.39 37.13
CA ILE A 33 -25.37 16.07 37.61
C ILE A 33 -24.81 17.28 38.38
N PRO A 34 -24.45 17.14 39.69
CA PRO A 34 -23.87 18.23 40.45
C PRO A 34 -22.47 18.58 39.96
N LYS A 35 -22.04 19.84 40.20
CA LYS A 35 -20.66 20.26 39.97
C LYS A 35 -19.76 19.59 41.00
N VAL A 36 -18.66 19.01 40.54
CA VAL A 36 -17.66 18.38 41.42
C VAL A 36 -16.68 19.43 41.92
N GLU A 37 -16.61 19.62 43.24
CA GLU A 37 -15.67 20.55 43.87
C GLU A 37 -14.52 19.83 44.61
N LYS A 38 -14.82 18.62 45.11
CA LYS A 38 -13.88 17.78 45.84
C LYS A 38 -13.88 16.35 45.33
N ALA A 39 -12.78 15.65 45.54
CA ALA A 39 -12.67 14.23 45.17
C ALA A 39 -13.74 13.33 45.83
N THR A 40 -14.23 13.73 47.01
CA THR A 40 -15.32 13.04 47.73
C THR A 40 -16.66 13.10 47.03
N ASP A 41 -16.84 14.00 46.05
CA ASP A 41 -18.10 14.16 45.30
C ASP A 41 -18.18 13.23 44.09
N ILE A 42 -17.06 12.64 43.68
CA ILE A 42 -16.96 11.76 42.50
C ILE A 42 -17.90 10.56 42.64
N PRO A 43 -17.97 9.81 43.73
CA PRO A 43 -18.92 8.69 43.88
C PRO A 43 -20.38 9.12 43.78
N THR A 44 -20.73 10.33 44.22
CA THR A 44 -22.10 10.87 44.09
C THR A 44 -22.46 11.12 42.65
N VAL A 45 -21.56 11.66 41.85
CA VAL A 45 -21.72 11.84 40.41
C VAL A 45 -21.89 10.46 39.70
N GLY A 46 -21.09 9.48 40.12
CA GLY A 46 -21.20 8.10 39.64
C GLY A 46 -22.57 7.49 39.92
N GLN A 47 -23.10 7.67 41.15
CA GLN A 47 -24.44 7.20 41.48
C GLN A 47 -25.56 7.86 40.65
N CYS A 48 -25.47 9.16 40.41
CA CYS A 48 -26.40 9.87 39.53
C CYS A 48 -26.35 9.36 38.09
N LEU A 49 -25.15 9.13 37.56
CA LEU A 49 -24.98 8.60 36.19
C LEU A 49 -25.48 7.17 36.05
N MET A 50 -25.21 6.30 37.02
CA MET A 50 -25.63 4.90 37.00
C MET A 50 -27.12 4.73 37.20
N GLY A 51 -27.78 5.72 37.83
CA GLY A 51 -29.25 5.71 38.01
C GLY A 51 -30.06 5.97 36.74
N TYR A 52 -29.46 6.56 35.70
CA TYR A 52 -30.15 6.96 34.48
C TYR A 52 -29.30 6.65 33.23
N PRO A 53 -29.60 5.57 32.47
CA PRO A 53 -28.86 5.15 31.31
C PRO A 53 -28.64 6.25 30.26
N ALA A 54 -29.64 7.13 30.06
CA ALA A 54 -29.52 8.27 29.14
C ALA A 54 -28.44 9.26 29.54
N LEU A 55 -28.27 9.53 30.84
CA LEU A 55 -27.20 10.41 31.34
C LEU A 55 -25.82 9.75 31.26
N ALA A 56 -25.75 8.45 31.54
CA ALA A 56 -24.52 7.67 31.35
C ALA A 56 -24.06 7.69 29.88
N ASN A 57 -24.99 7.56 28.94
CA ASN A 57 -24.67 7.66 27.51
C ASN A 57 -24.19 9.05 27.10
N GLN A 58 -24.90 10.11 27.52
CA GLN A 58 -24.46 11.50 27.27
C GLN A 58 -23.05 11.77 27.83
N PHE A 59 -22.74 11.22 29.00
CA PHE A 59 -21.42 11.28 29.60
C PHE A 59 -20.36 10.60 28.74
N LEU A 60 -20.60 9.35 28.33
CA LEU A 60 -19.66 8.58 27.52
C LEU A 60 -19.43 9.22 26.14
N ASN A 61 -20.49 9.69 25.49
CA ASN A 61 -20.37 10.41 24.23
C ASN A 61 -19.59 11.72 24.35
N ALA A 62 -19.88 12.53 25.34
CA ALA A 62 -19.14 13.77 25.58
C ALA A 62 -17.67 13.48 25.90
N LEU A 63 -17.40 12.40 26.61
CA LEU A 63 -16.09 11.92 26.98
C LEU A 63 -15.30 11.45 25.72
N ILE A 64 -15.88 10.56 24.92
CA ILE A 64 -15.25 10.02 23.72
C ILE A 64 -14.98 11.12 22.70
N ASN A 65 -15.97 11.95 22.39
CA ASN A 65 -15.83 13.04 21.43
C ASN A 65 -14.77 14.06 21.86
N ARG A 66 -14.71 14.37 23.17
CA ARG A 66 -13.72 15.31 23.69
C ARG A 66 -12.30 14.75 23.64
N ILE A 67 -12.12 13.47 23.95
CA ILE A 67 -10.81 12.82 23.93
C ILE A 67 -10.34 12.66 22.48
N ALA A 68 -11.20 12.29 21.56
CA ALA A 68 -10.87 12.25 20.14
C ALA A 68 -10.38 13.62 19.64
N LEU A 69 -11.06 14.71 20.01
CA LEU A 69 -10.66 16.07 19.66
C LEU A 69 -9.33 16.51 20.29
N VAL A 70 -9.06 16.13 21.52
CA VAL A 70 -7.80 16.47 22.25
C VAL A 70 -6.64 15.64 21.70
N ARG A 71 -6.84 14.34 21.43
CA ARG A 71 -5.77 13.48 20.89
C ARG A 71 -5.40 13.78 19.45
N VAL A 72 -6.34 14.13 18.60
CA VAL A 72 -6.02 14.60 17.24
C VAL A 72 -5.10 15.82 17.24
N LYS A 73 -5.13 16.62 18.30
CA LYS A 73 -4.23 17.80 18.47
C LYS A 73 -2.94 17.51 19.23
N SER A 74 -2.88 16.48 20.06
CA SER A 74 -1.73 16.14 20.93
C SER A 74 -1.09 14.80 20.59
N ALA A 75 -1.56 14.14 19.54
CA ALA A 75 -1.09 12.82 19.19
C ALA A 75 0.34 12.88 18.65
N ASN A 76 1.29 12.60 19.52
CA ASN A 76 2.61 12.10 19.15
C ASN A 76 2.54 10.69 18.55
N PHE A 77 1.40 10.31 17.97
CA PHE A 77 1.24 9.09 17.24
C PHE A 77 1.59 9.39 15.79
N ASN A 78 2.87 9.38 15.48
CA ASN A 78 3.38 9.47 14.14
C ASN A 78 3.27 8.08 13.50
N ASN A 79 2.18 7.84 12.79
CA ASN A 79 2.28 6.96 11.64
C ASN A 79 3.41 7.55 10.77
N MET A 80 4.54 6.86 10.68
CA MET A 80 5.73 7.33 9.94
C MET A 80 5.43 7.67 8.48
N TYR A 81 4.28 7.23 7.97
CA TYR A 81 3.84 7.38 6.59
C TYR A 81 2.64 8.33 6.43
N ALA A 82 2.23 9.01 7.50
CA ALA A 82 1.07 9.92 7.47
C ALA A 82 1.23 11.07 6.45
N ASP A 83 2.46 11.50 6.19
CA ASP A 83 2.81 12.52 5.20
C ASP A 83 2.66 12.05 3.75
N LEU A 84 2.54 10.75 3.52
CA LEU A 84 2.28 10.15 2.20
C LEU A 84 0.78 9.99 1.90
N LYS A 85 -0.10 10.21 2.87
CA LYS A 85 -1.55 10.22 2.66
C LYS A 85 -1.97 11.44 1.87
N LYS A 86 -2.93 11.25 0.96
CA LYS A 86 -3.46 12.32 0.10
C LYS A 86 -4.51 13.20 0.78
N GLY A 87 -5.06 12.77 1.90
CA GLY A 87 -6.03 13.49 2.69
C GLY A 87 -7.43 12.86 2.69
N TYR A 88 -8.42 13.67 3.00
CA TYR A 88 -9.82 13.23 3.17
C TYR A 88 -10.66 13.53 1.93
N LEU A 89 -11.43 12.53 1.48
CA LEU A 89 -12.41 12.67 0.39
C LEU A 89 -13.80 12.83 1.00
N GLU A 90 -14.35 14.04 0.95
CA GLU A 90 -15.67 14.32 1.52
C GLU A 90 -16.80 13.70 0.72
N TYR A 91 -16.63 13.60 -0.60
CA TYR A 91 -17.68 13.16 -1.53
C TYR A 91 -17.08 12.24 -2.60
N GLY A 92 -17.89 11.25 -2.98
CA GLY A 92 -17.54 10.28 -4.01
C GLY A 92 -16.81 9.04 -3.48
N GLU A 93 -16.93 7.94 -4.21
CA GLU A 93 -16.34 6.64 -3.86
C GLU A 93 -15.13 6.31 -4.71
N THR A 94 -14.88 7.06 -5.78
CA THR A 94 -13.85 6.74 -6.78
C THR A 94 -13.06 7.99 -7.13
N VAL A 95 -11.74 7.86 -7.16
CA VAL A 95 -10.81 8.86 -7.68
C VAL A 95 -10.35 8.41 -9.06
N GLU A 96 -10.49 9.25 -10.06
CA GLU A 96 -9.93 9.04 -11.39
C GLU A 96 -8.63 9.82 -11.51
N GLU A 97 -7.53 9.09 -11.77
CA GLU A 97 -6.23 9.66 -12.12
C GLU A 97 -6.07 9.62 -13.63
N VAL A 98 -5.88 10.76 -14.26
CA VAL A 98 -5.75 10.88 -15.72
C VAL A 98 -4.35 11.34 -16.08
N PHE A 99 -3.68 10.59 -16.91
CA PHE A 99 -2.37 10.93 -17.47
C PHE A 99 -2.48 11.24 -18.95
N VAL A 100 -1.93 12.39 -19.35
CA VAL A 100 -1.88 12.82 -20.76
C VAL A 100 -0.43 12.73 -21.23
N GLU A 101 -0.19 11.89 -22.24
CA GLU A 101 1.14 11.66 -22.80
C GLU A 101 1.68 12.89 -23.53
N ILE A 102 3.00 13.04 -23.56
CA ILE A 102 3.67 14.17 -24.23
C ILE A 102 3.41 14.14 -25.72
N ALA A 103 3.03 15.29 -26.29
CA ALA A 103 2.80 15.41 -27.72
C ALA A 103 4.08 15.16 -28.53
N LYS A 104 3.94 14.36 -29.59
CA LYS A 104 5.06 14.06 -30.50
C LYS A 104 5.20 15.17 -31.52
N ALA A 105 6.46 15.65 -31.69
CA ALA A 105 6.79 16.60 -32.74
C ALA A 105 6.61 15.97 -34.13
N ARG A 106 6.32 16.79 -35.09
CA ARG A 106 6.18 16.42 -36.51
C ARG A 106 7.12 17.28 -37.32
N GLU A 107 7.71 16.69 -38.37
CA GLU A 107 8.48 17.46 -39.36
C GLU A 107 7.65 18.59 -39.96
N PHE A 108 8.18 19.78 -40.00
CA PHE A 108 7.58 20.87 -40.77
C PHE A 108 7.78 20.63 -42.27
N SER A 109 6.72 20.61 -43.06
CA SER A 109 6.75 20.51 -44.51
C SER A 109 5.61 21.33 -45.08
N ALA A 110 5.95 22.37 -45.81
CA ALA A 110 5.01 23.24 -46.50
C ALA A 110 4.24 22.48 -47.60
N GLU A 111 4.89 21.54 -48.29
CA GLU A 111 4.29 20.72 -49.34
C GLU A 111 3.19 19.76 -48.83
N LYS A 112 3.32 19.36 -47.56
CA LYS A 112 2.36 18.43 -46.90
C LYS A 112 1.33 19.19 -46.05
N ALA A 113 1.32 20.52 -46.07
CA ALA A 113 0.47 21.31 -45.18
C ALA A 113 -1.02 21.02 -45.42
N GLU A 114 -1.47 21.08 -46.67
CA GLU A 114 -2.88 20.87 -47.02
C GLU A 114 -3.38 19.46 -46.62
N SER A 115 -2.57 18.43 -46.84
CA SER A 115 -2.93 17.04 -46.48
C SER A 115 -2.92 16.79 -44.98
N ARG A 116 -2.27 17.66 -44.20
CA ARG A 116 -2.11 17.55 -42.73
C ARG A 116 -3.09 18.44 -41.95
N GLU A 117 -3.65 19.47 -42.58
CA GLU A 117 -4.50 20.47 -41.92
C GLU A 117 -5.74 19.84 -41.28
N LEU A 118 -6.38 18.94 -41.95
CA LEU A 118 -7.55 18.22 -41.46
C LEU A 118 -7.24 16.89 -40.76
N LYS A 119 -5.96 16.52 -40.62
CA LYS A 119 -5.58 15.27 -39.99
C LYS A 119 -5.69 15.36 -38.47
N ARG A 120 -6.58 14.55 -37.88
CA ARG A 120 -6.73 14.44 -36.44
C ARG A 120 -5.49 13.80 -35.81
N THR A 121 -4.93 14.44 -34.81
CA THR A 121 -3.89 13.87 -33.94
C THR A 121 -4.48 13.73 -32.55
N ILE A 122 -4.88 12.52 -32.19
CA ILE A 122 -5.50 12.23 -30.90
C ILE A 122 -4.37 12.10 -29.87
N PRO A 123 -4.42 12.82 -28.74
CA PRO A 123 -3.46 12.59 -27.66
C PRO A 123 -3.63 11.22 -27.04
N ASP A 124 -2.55 10.60 -26.58
CA ASP A 124 -2.61 9.39 -25.78
C ASP A 124 -2.98 9.79 -24.34
N VAL A 125 -4.17 9.40 -23.93
CA VAL A 125 -4.71 9.67 -22.60
C VAL A 125 -4.98 8.35 -21.92
N ARG A 126 -4.44 8.17 -20.71
CA ARG A 126 -4.63 6.98 -19.90
C ARG A 126 -5.27 7.35 -18.58
N SER A 127 -6.16 6.52 -18.06
CA SER A 127 -6.79 6.72 -16.78
C SER A 127 -6.65 5.50 -15.88
N ALA A 128 -6.56 5.75 -14.58
CA ALA A 128 -6.60 4.76 -13.53
C ALA A 128 -7.69 5.14 -12.53
N PHE A 129 -8.41 4.16 -12.02
CA PHE A 129 -9.50 4.38 -11.06
C PHE A 129 -9.13 3.79 -9.71
N HIS A 130 -9.29 4.59 -8.66
CA HIS A 130 -9.03 4.20 -7.28
C HIS A 130 -10.34 4.22 -6.52
N CYS A 131 -10.80 3.05 -6.07
CA CYS A 131 -12.08 2.87 -5.38
C CYS A 131 -11.87 2.58 -3.89
N ILE A 132 -12.91 2.78 -3.09
CA ILE A 132 -12.91 2.37 -1.68
C ILE A 132 -12.81 0.84 -1.61
N ASN A 133 -11.71 0.36 -1.06
CA ASN A 133 -11.43 -1.08 -0.91
C ASN A 133 -11.14 -1.49 0.54
N TYR A 134 -11.15 -0.54 1.46
CA TYR A 134 -10.93 -0.78 2.87
C TYR A 134 -12.13 -0.27 3.67
N ARG A 135 -12.88 -1.18 4.30
CA ARG A 135 -14.02 -0.86 5.14
C ARG A 135 -13.95 -1.70 6.40
N VAL A 136 -13.58 -1.10 7.51
CA VAL A 136 -13.43 -1.80 8.79
C VAL A 136 -14.21 -1.11 9.89
N GLN A 137 -14.54 -1.87 10.91
CA GLN A 137 -15.22 -1.44 12.11
C GLN A 137 -14.44 -1.92 13.33
N TYR A 138 -14.09 -1.01 14.21
CA TYR A 138 -13.48 -1.33 15.50
C TYR A 138 -14.54 -1.29 16.60
N PRO A 139 -14.97 -2.45 17.11
CA PRO A 139 -15.96 -2.52 18.19
C PRO A 139 -15.29 -2.30 19.54
N ILE A 140 -15.98 -1.59 20.42
CA ILE A 140 -15.64 -1.45 21.83
C ILE A 140 -16.90 -1.64 22.66
N THR A 141 -16.83 -2.50 23.66
CA THR A 141 -17.90 -2.68 24.62
C THR A 141 -17.50 -2.08 25.97
N ILE A 142 -18.37 -1.29 26.54
CA ILE A 142 -18.23 -0.76 27.90
C ILE A 142 -19.38 -1.28 28.73
N GLU A 143 -19.07 -2.08 29.72
CA GLU A 143 -20.05 -2.61 30.66
C GLU A 143 -20.37 -1.58 31.75
N ASP A 144 -21.63 -1.50 32.17
CA ASP A 144 -22.08 -0.62 33.24
C ASP A 144 -21.30 -0.87 34.55
N GLU A 145 -20.88 -2.12 34.79
CA GLU A 145 -20.08 -2.49 35.94
C GLU A 145 -18.64 -1.90 35.88
N GLN A 146 -18.02 -1.90 34.68
CA GLN A 146 -16.70 -1.27 34.48
C GLN A 146 -16.77 0.23 34.70
N LEU A 147 -17.83 0.88 34.19
CA LEU A 147 -18.05 2.29 34.38
C LEU A 147 -18.26 2.60 35.90
N ARG A 148 -19.07 1.79 36.58
CA ARG A 148 -19.29 1.92 38.01
C ARG A 148 -17.98 1.78 38.80
N THR A 149 -17.15 0.81 38.44
CA THR A 149 -15.85 0.59 39.09
C THR A 149 -14.90 1.78 38.85
N ALA A 150 -14.92 2.38 37.67
CA ALA A 150 -14.11 3.57 37.35
C ALA A 150 -14.46 4.77 38.23
N PHE A 151 -15.73 4.95 38.60
CA PHE A 151 -16.17 6.02 39.53
C PHE A 151 -15.86 5.74 41.01
N LEU A 152 -15.45 4.53 41.38
CA LEU A 152 -15.03 4.21 42.76
C LEU A 152 -13.61 4.68 43.06
N SER A 153 -12.77 4.94 42.02
CA SER A 153 -11.41 5.44 42.24
C SER A 153 -11.24 6.85 41.66
N ILE A 154 -10.37 7.64 42.27
CA ILE A 154 -10.09 9.02 41.82
C ILE A 154 -9.50 9.07 40.42
N ASP A 155 -8.64 8.11 40.07
CA ASP A 155 -7.94 8.04 38.82
C ASP A 155 -8.65 7.11 37.80
N GLY A 156 -9.67 6.34 38.21
CA GLY A 156 -10.31 5.33 37.42
C GLY A 156 -11.00 5.85 36.16
N VAL A 157 -11.54 7.06 36.20
CA VAL A 157 -12.17 7.71 35.04
C VAL A 157 -11.11 8.06 34.00
N GLN A 158 -9.95 8.58 34.40
CA GLN A 158 -8.85 8.89 33.51
C GLN A 158 -8.29 7.62 32.86
N ASP A 159 -8.13 6.56 33.65
CA ASP A 159 -7.64 5.27 33.16
C ASP A 159 -8.61 4.62 32.16
N LEU A 160 -9.91 4.65 32.42
CA LEU A 160 -10.92 4.13 31.51
C LEU A 160 -10.89 4.88 30.16
N ILE A 161 -10.84 6.22 30.24
CA ILE A 161 -10.74 7.08 29.07
C ILE A 161 -9.49 6.74 28.24
N ALA A 162 -8.34 6.70 28.90
CA ALA A 162 -7.07 6.43 28.24
C ALA A 162 -7.10 5.07 27.54
N LYS A 163 -7.58 4.02 28.20
CA LYS A 163 -7.65 2.66 27.63
C LYS A 163 -8.56 2.58 26.41
N ILE A 164 -9.75 3.18 26.49
CA ILE A 164 -10.71 3.15 25.36
C ILE A 164 -10.13 3.87 24.15
N VAL A 165 -9.63 5.08 24.33
CA VAL A 165 -9.11 5.87 23.21
C VAL A 165 -7.84 5.24 22.64
N ASP A 166 -6.93 4.80 23.50
CA ASP A 166 -5.67 4.20 23.07
C ASP A 166 -5.89 2.93 22.23
N SER A 167 -6.81 2.06 22.65
CA SER A 167 -7.01 0.79 21.96
C SER A 167 -7.48 0.96 20.52
N VAL A 168 -8.41 1.89 20.29
CA VAL A 168 -9.01 2.10 18.95
C VAL A 168 -8.09 2.85 18.02
N TYR A 169 -7.51 3.95 18.51
CA TYR A 169 -6.63 4.76 17.65
C TYR A 169 -5.34 4.02 17.32
N ARG A 170 -4.74 3.31 18.27
CA ARG A 170 -3.56 2.47 18.00
C ARG A 170 -3.88 1.35 17.01
N ALA A 171 -5.07 0.75 17.11
CA ALA A 171 -5.53 -0.25 16.16
C ALA A 171 -5.59 0.32 14.74
N ASN A 172 -6.25 1.46 14.55
CA ASN A 172 -6.35 2.10 13.24
C ASN A 172 -4.97 2.53 12.70
N GLU A 173 -4.11 3.10 13.52
CA GLU A 173 -2.76 3.52 13.13
C GLU A 173 -1.87 2.33 12.72
N TYR A 174 -1.96 1.23 13.45
CA TYR A 174 -1.23 0.00 13.11
C TYR A 174 -1.74 -0.62 11.82
N ASP A 175 -3.06 -0.61 11.60
CA ASP A 175 -3.65 -1.11 10.37
C ASP A 175 -3.26 -0.22 9.17
N GLU A 176 -3.15 1.09 9.34
CA GLU A 176 -2.60 1.98 8.29
C GLU A 176 -1.14 1.63 7.94
N PHE A 177 -0.31 1.39 8.95
CA PHE A 177 1.06 0.95 8.73
C PHE A 177 1.11 -0.38 7.94
N LEU A 178 0.28 -1.36 8.32
CA LEU A 178 0.18 -2.63 7.59
C LEU A 178 -0.28 -2.43 6.14
N MET A 179 -1.19 -1.48 5.88
CA MET A 179 -1.66 -1.17 4.54
C MET A 179 -0.56 -0.59 3.65
N PHE A 180 0.28 0.31 4.15
CA PHE A 180 1.44 0.80 3.39
C PHE A 180 2.42 -0.33 3.08
N LYS A 181 2.73 -1.15 4.08
CA LYS A 181 3.60 -2.33 3.90
C LYS A 181 3.01 -3.30 2.88
N TYR A 182 1.71 -3.56 2.95
CA TYR A 182 0.97 -4.37 1.98
C TYR A 182 1.10 -3.84 0.55
N LEU A 183 0.86 -2.53 0.34
CA LEU A 183 0.97 -1.92 -0.99
C LEU A 183 2.37 -2.08 -1.58
N ILE A 184 3.41 -1.90 -0.77
CA ILE A 184 4.79 -2.06 -1.22
C ILE A 184 5.05 -3.52 -1.59
N ILE A 185 4.70 -4.48 -0.72
CA ILE A 185 4.90 -5.91 -0.97
C ILE A 185 4.17 -6.32 -2.26
N LYS A 186 2.88 -6.02 -2.38
CA LYS A 186 2.09 -6.39 -3.58
C LYS A 186 2.56 -5.68 -4.85
N SER A 187 3.03 -4.44 -4.75
CA SER A 187 3.57 -3.73 -5.91
C SER A 187 4.88 -4.35 -6.40
N ILE A 188 5.72 -4.85 -5.51
CA ILE A 188 6.96 -5.54 -5.86
C ILE A 188 6.63 -6.92 -6.45
N THR A 189 5.83 -7.72 -5.76
CA THR A 189 5.53 -9.11 -6.16
C THR A 189 4.71 -9.17 -7.45
N LYS A 190 3.87 -8.16 -7.72
CA LYS A 190 3.14 -8.02 -8.99
C LYS A 190 3.93 -7.29 -10.09
N GLY A 191 5.26 -7.08 -9.89
CA GLY A 191 6.14 -6.49 -10.89
C GLY A 191 5.80 -5.03 -11.28
N LYS A 192 5.28 -4.24 -10.34
CA LYS A 192 4.90 -2.84 -10.59
C LYS A 192 6.03 -1.85 -10.28
N MET A 193 7.13 -2.33 -9.72
CA MET A 193 8.33 -1.55 -9.45
C MET A 193 9.50 -2.05 -10.29
N TYR A 194 10.35 -1.13 -10.74
CA TYR A 194 11.53 -1.48 -11.55
C TYR A 194 12.68 -1.99 -10.67
N PRO A 195 13.21 -3.20 -10.91
CA PRO A 195 14.27 -3.76 -10.09
C PRO A 195 15.65 -3.22 -10.49
N ILE A 196 16.45 -2.87 -9.48
CA ILE A 196 17.87 -2.57 -9.61
C ILE A 196 18.65 -3.49 -8.68
N ALA A 197 19.62 -4.21 -9.23
CA ALA A 197 20.47 -5.09 -8.46
C ALA A 197 21.50 -4.28 -7.66
N ILE A 198 21.67 -4.64 -6.38
CA ILE A 198 22.70 -4.10 -5.47
C ILE A 198 23.41 -5.26 -4.79
N ASP A 199 24.56 -5.02 -4.19
CA ASP A 199 25.29 -5.99 -3.35
C ASP A 199 25.23 -5.54 -1.90
N GLU A 200 24.60 -6.33 -1.03
CA GLU A 200 24.47 -5.99 0.40
C GLU A 200 25.81 -5.69 1.09
N THR A 201 26.91 -6.20 0.57
CA THR A 201 28.25 -6.06 1.15
C THR A 201 29.06 -4.88 0.58
N ASP A 202 28.65 -4.31 -0.56
CA ASP A 202 29.37 -3.23 -1.24
C ASP A 202 28.61 -1.89 -1.10
N PHE A 203 28.89 -1.21 0.00
CA PHE A 203 28.20 0.05 0.35
C PHE A 203 28.48 1.20 -0.60
N ASP A 204 29.70 1.29 -1.17
CA ASP A 204 30.09 2.38 -2.06
C ASP A 204 29.36 2.27 -3.40
N ASN A 205 29.32 1.08 -4.00
CA ASN A 205 28.59 0.85 -5.23
C ASN A 205 27.08 0.96 -5.04
N ASN A 206 26.55 0.56 -3.89
CA ASN A 206 25.15 0.78 -3.57
C ASN A 206 24.79 2.26 -3.47
N ALA A 207 25.64 3.08 -2.85
CA ALA A 207 25.44 4.53 -2.82
C ALA A 207 25.46 5.14 -4.22
N ILE A 208 26.31 4.62 -5.12
CA ILE A 208 26.34 5.01 -6.54
C ILE A 208 25.04 4.59 -7.24
N ALA A 209 24.54 3.38 -6.99
CA ALA A 209 23.29 2.88 -7.56
C ALA A 209 22.09 3.74 -7.10
N PHE A 210 22.00 4.05 -5.81
CA PHE A 210 20.98 4.94 -5.27
C PHE A 210 21.02 6.33 -5.92
N ARG A 211 22.21 6.93 -6.00
CA ARG A 211 22.41 8.23 -6.66
C ARG A 211 22.03 8.17 -8.12
N GLY A 212 22.44 7.14 -8.84
CA GLY A 212 22.13 6.93 -10.25
C GLY A 212 20.62 6.85 -10.49
N ALA A 213 19.94 6.01 -9.72
CA ALA A 213 18.48 5.87 -9.79
C ALA A 213 17.77 7.19 -9.50
N SER A 214 18.11 7.83 -8.38
CA SER A 214 17.53 9.11 -7.96
C SER A 214 17.73 10.23 -9.00
N ASN A 215 18.90 10.31 -9.65
CA ASN A 215 19.15 11.29 -10.69
C ASN A 215 18.42 10.96 -11.98
N THR A 216 18.31 9.68 -12.33
CA THR A 216 17.68 9.26 -13.58
C THR A 216 16.17 9.51 -13.59
N ILE A 217 15.49 9.29 -12.46
CA ILE A 217 14.04 9.53 -12.39
C ILE A 217 13.66 11.01 -12.35
N GLU A 218 14.62 11.91 -12.17
CA GLU A 218 14.40 13.35 -12.29
C GLU A 218 14.18 13.79 -13.75
N PHE A 219 14.71 13.01 -14.71
CA PHE A 219 14.48 13.22 -16.13
C PHE A 219 13.24 12.44 -16.60
N ILE A 220 12.62 12.96 -17.65
CA ILE A 220 11.49 12.29 -18.29
C ILE A 220 11.92 10.91 -18.81
N ASN A 221 11.22 9.87 -18.34
CA ASN A 221 11.50 8.49 -18.72
C ASN A 221 10.20 7.66 -18.68
N THR A 222 10.23 6.51 -19.35
CA THR A 222 9.10 5.55 -19.39
C THR A 222 9.42 4.24 -18.68
N LYS A 223 10.65 4.11 -18.15
CA LYS A 223 11.19 2.84 -17.67
C LYS A 223 10.72 2.47 -16.26
N TYR A 224 10.57 3.48 -15.41
CA TYR A 224 10.42 3.29 -13.97
C TYR A 224 8.98 3.35 -13.46
N ASN A 225 7.99 3.45 -14.35
CA ASN A 225 6.57 3.41 -14.00
C ASN A 225 5.86 2.22 -14.62
N ALA A 226 4.81 1.74 -13.97
CA ALA A 226 4.10 0.52 -14.37
C ALA A 226 3.34 0.64 -15.71
N SER A 227 2.97 1.86 -16.10
CA SER A 227 2.22 2.12 -17.34
C SER A 227 3.11 2.44 -18.54
N GLY A 228 4.42 2.63 -18.35
CA GLY A 228 5.34 2.99 -19.42
C GLY A 228 5.06 4.36 -20.04
N VAL A 229 4.60 5.32 -19.24
CA VAL A 229 4.33 6.71 -19.66
C VAL A 229 5.52 7.61 -19.40
N HIS A 230 5.61 8.72 -20.14
CA HIS A 230 6.69 9.70 -19.97
C HIS A 230 6.47 10.56 -18.74
N THR A 231 7.06 10.16 -17.62
CA THR A 231 6.96 10.89 -16.33
C THR A 231 8.34 11.15 -15.74
N ASN A 232 8.40 12.06 -14.78
CA ASN A 232 9.61 12.38 -14.02
C ASN A 232 9.25 12.64 -12.55
N THR A 233 10.20 12.45 -11.64
CA THR A 233 10.03 12.68 -10.20
C THR A 233 11.12 13.61 -9.71
N LYS A 234 10.74 14.78 -9.20
CA LYS A 234 11.67 15.74 -8.63
C LYS A 234 12.29 15.21 -7.33
N LYS A 235 13.46 15.72 -6.96
CA LYS A 235 14.14 15.32 -5.72
C LYS A 235 13.29 15.47 -4.47
N GLU A 236 12.53 16.54 -4.39
CA GLU A 236 11.64 16.86 -3.27
C GLU A 236 10.45 15.89 -3.12
N ASP A 237 10.10 15.14 -4.19
CA ASP A 237 9.02 14.17 -4.22
C ASP A 237 9.50 12.71 -4.14
N GLN A 238 10.83 12.51 -4.01
CA GLN A 238 11.42 11.17 -3.90
C GLN A 238 11.43 10.70 -2.46
N PHE A 239 10.83 9.55 -2.19
CA PHE A 239 10.84 8.89 -0.88
C PHE A 239 11.54 7.54 -0.97
N ILE A 240 12.41 7.26 -0.01
CA ILE A 240 13.09 5.98 0.08
C ILE A 240 12.67 5.21 1.32
N PHE A 241 12.28 3.96 1.11
CA PHE A 241 11.97 3.01 2.17
C PHE A 241 13.13 2.04 2.33
N MET A 242 13.61 1.85 3.55
CA MET A 242 14.69 0.91 3.86
C MET A 242 14.30 0.05 5.06
N SER A 243 14.74 -1.21 5.07
CA SER A 243 14.64 -2.02 6.27
C SER A 243 15.53 -1.44 7.37
N ALA A 244 15.11 -1.57 8.63
CA ALA A 244 15.85 -1.04 9.77
C ALA A 244 17.27 -1.58 9.84
N ASP A 245 17.45 -2.88 9.59
CA ASP A 245 18.76 -3.55 9.60
C ASP A 245 19.69 -3.06 8.47
N PHE A 246 19.14 -2.90 7.27
CA PHE A 246 19.93 -2.42 6.13
C PHE A 246 20.33 -0.96 6.34
N ASN A 247 19.40 -0.13 6.80
CA ASN A 247 19.69 1.29 7.09
C ASN A 247 20.75 1.45 8.19
N ALA A 248 20.78 0.57 9.19
CA ALA A 248 21.78 0.63 10.26
C ALA A 248 23.23 0.44 9.77
N LYS A 249 23.41 -0.15 8.58
CA LYS A 249 24.72 -0.34 7.95
C LYS A 249 25.24 0.93 7.26
N TYR A 250 24.38 1.91 7.02
CA TYR A 250 24.71 3.15 6.34
C TYR A 250 24.75 4.35 7.28
N ASP A 251 25.76 5.19 7.13
CA ASP A 251 25.72 6.53 7.74
C ASP A 251 24.72 7.42 6.97
N VAL A 252 23.83 8.06 7.71
CA VAL A 252 22.83 9.01 7.19
C VAL A 252 23.48 10.11 6.34
N LYS A 253 24.72 10.52 6.65
CA LYS A 253 25.46 11.50 5.87
C LYS A 253 25.84 10.99 4.47
N THR A 254 26.23 9.73 4.37
CA THR A 254 26.55 9.07 3.10
C THR A 254 25.32 8.95 2.22
N LEU A 255 24.19 8.52 2.79
CA LEU A 255 22.91 8.43 2.08
C LEU A 255 22.40 9.80 1.62
N ALA A 256 22.42 10.81 2.48
CA ALA A 256 22.00 12.17 2.12
C ALA A 256 22.83 12.72 0.93
N SER A 257 24.12 12.48 0.94
CA SER A 257 25.01 12.83 -0.18
C SER A 257 24.67 12.05 -1.45
N ALA A 258 24.29 10.77 -1.33
CA ALA A 258 23.88 9.96 -2.48
C ALA A 258 22.64 10.53 -3.18
N PHE A 259 21.69 11.06 -2.42
CA PHE A 259 20.46 11.67 -2.97
C PHE A 259 20.59 13.17 -3.29
N ASN A 260 21.78 13.77 -3.16
CA ASN A 260 22.00 15.20 -3.30
C ASN A 260 21.09 16.06 -2.41
N MET A 261 20.81 15.58 -1.22
CA MET A 261 20.01 16.25 -0.20
C MET A 261 20.87 16.59 1.01
N ASP A 262 20.54 17.65 1.73
CA ASP A 262 21.11 17.84 3.05
C ASP A 262 20.58 16.80 4.05
N LYS A 263 21.27 16.64 5.18
CA LYS A 263 20.95 15.61 6.18
C LYS A 263 19.53 15.78 6.73
N ALA A 264 19.07 17.00 6.94
CA ALA A 264 17.75 17.27 7.50
C ALA A 264 16.64 16.95 6.48
N MET A 265 16.83 17.35 5.23
CA MET A 265 15.92 17.07 4.14
C MET A 265 15.83 15.55 3.89
N PHE A 266 16.97 14.88 3.78
CA PHE A 266 17.00 13.42 3.59
C PHE A 266 16.30 12.66 4.71
N SER A 267 16.47 13.08 5.96
CA SER A 267 15.80 12.45 7.11
C SER A 267 14.26 12.51 7.02
N GLY A 268 13.70 13.54 6.36
CA GLY A 268 12.27 13.63 6.09
C GLY A 268 11.79 12.66 5.00
N HIS A 269 12.65 12.35 4.04
CA HIS A 269 12.33 11.48 2.90
C HIS A 269 12.70 10.01 3.13
N LEU A 270 13.46 9.71 4.17
CA LEU A 270 13.79 8.33 4.56
C LEU A 270 12.68 7.78 5.46
N LYS A 271 12.06 6.68 5.00
CA LYS A 271 11.06 5.93 5.76
C LYS A 271 11.63 4.56 6.12
N LEU A 272 11.59 4.23 7.41
CA LEU A 272 12.06 2.94 7.87
C LEU A 272 10.90 1.93 7.89
N ILE A 273 11.20 0.71 7.49
CA ILE A 273 10.34 -0.46 7.66
C ILE A 273 11.02 -1.41 8.65
N ASP A 274 10.24 -2.03 9.50
CA ASP A 274 10.69 -2.99 10.51
C ASP A 274 11.44 -4.17 9.85
N ASP A 275 10.73 -4.91 9.00
CA ASP A 275 11.24 -6.05 8.24
C ASP A 275 10.35 -6.27 7.01
N TRP A 276 10.98 -6.65 5.88
CA TRP A 276 10.27 -6.97 4.65
C TRP A 276 9.64 -8.37 4.66
N THR A 277 10.16 -9.28 5.51
CA THR A 277 9.84 -10.71 5.49
C THR A 277 8.68 -11.10 6.40
N THR A 278 8.25 -10.20 7.27
CA THR A 278 7.16 -10.44 8.22
C THR A 278 5.92 -9.63 7.85
N PHE A 279 4.75 -10.24 7.98
CA PHE A 279 3.47 -9.59 7.79
C PHE A 279 2.42 -10.19 8.72
N ASP A 280 1.62 -9.36 9.38
CA ASP A 280 0.58 -9.78 10.31
C ASP A 280 -0.69 -10.19 9.55
N ASN A 281 -0.66 -11.37 8.93
CA ASN A 281 -1.80 -11.90 8.19
C ASN A 281 -2.98 -12.22 9.10
N ASP A 282 -2.78 -12.60 10.36
CA ASP A 282 -3.86 -12.94 11.28
C ASP A 282 -4.77 -11.74 11.51
N ARG A 283 -4.18 -10.55 11.66
CA ARG A 283 -4.92 -9.30 11.78
C ARG A 283 -5.48 -8.84 10.44
N PHE A 284 -4.74 -9.05 9.36
CA PHE A 284 -5.09 -8.61 8.02
C PHE A 284 -6.20 -9.47 7.37
N SER A 285 -6.36 -10.73 7.78
CA SER A 285 -7.36 -11.68 7.25
C SER A 285 -8.80 -11.14 7.34
N ILE A 286 -9.13 -10.42 8.41
CA ILE A 286 -10.45 -9.79 8.58
C ILE A 286 -10.76 -8.82 7.44
N ILE A 287 -9.74 -8.17 6.89
CA ILE A 287 -9.87 -7.21 5.79
C ILE A 287 -10.02 -7.95 4.46
N THR A 288 -9.20 -8.99 4.26
CA THR A 288 -9.21 -9.79 3.02
C THR A 288 -10.49 -10.59 2.86
N GLU A 289 -11.04 -11.14 3.93
CA GLU A 289 -12.31 -11.87 3.92
C GLU A 289 -13.51 -11.03 3.43
N ASN A 290 -13.44 -9.72 3.60
CA ASN A 290 -14.53 -8.79 3.28
C ASN A 290 -14.23 -7.89 2.07
N SER A 291 -13.14 -8.13 1.34
CA SER A 291 -12.73 -7.33 0.18
C SER A 291 -12.37 -8.20 -1.00
N ASP A 292 -13.05 -8.01 -2.13
CA ASP A 292 -12.69 -8.66 -3.40
C ASP A 292 -11.42 -8.08 -4.05
N MET A 293 -10.86 -6.99 -3.50
CA MET A 293 -9.73 -6.26 -4.08
C MET A 293 -8.43 -6.43 -3.31
N ILE A 294 -8.49 -6.88 -2.06
CA ILE A 294 -7.34 -7.05 -1.17
C ILE A 294 -7.12 -8.54 -0.94
N GLU A 295 -5.96 -9.04 -1.30
CA GLU A 295 -5.55 -10.44 -1.17
C GLU A 295 -4.59 -10.61 0.00
N GLU A 296 -4.55 -11.78 0.62
CA GLU A 296 -3.54 -12.12 1.62
C GLU A 296 -2.12 -12.02 1.06
N VAL A 297 -1.16 -11.74 1.95
CA VAL A 297 0.26 -11.83 1.62
C VAL A 297 0.72 -13.26 1.84
N THR A 298 1.09 -13.93 0.75
CA THR A 298 1.49 -15.34 0.78
C THR A 298 2.90 -15.54 1.32
N SER A 299 3.19 -16.73 1.84
CA SER A 299 4.55 -17.09 2.30
C SER A 299 5.57 -17.00 1.16
N ALA A 300 5.17 -17.31 -0.08
CA ALA A 300 6.03 -17.20 -1.25
C ALA A 300 6.39 -15.72 -1.53
N GLU A 301 5.43 -14.81 -1.43
CA GLU A 301 5.70 -13.38 -1.57
C GLU A 301 6.68 -12.88 -0.49
N LEU A 302 6.53 -13.32 0.75
CA LEU A 302 7.46 -12.95 1.84
C LEU A 302 8.87 -13.52 1.62
N GLU A 303 9.00 -14.71 1.06
CA GLU A 303 10.32 -15.26 0.66
C GLU A 303 11.01 -14.37 -0.39
N LEU A 304 10.26 -13.84 -1.34
CA LEU A 304 10.79 -12.90 -2.32
C LEU A 304 11.28 -11.60 -1.69
N MET A 305 10.55 -11.13 -0.71
CA MET A 305 10.87 -9.90 -0.01
C MET A 305 12.17 -9.97 0.79
N LYS A 306 12.73 -11.15 1.07
CA LYS A 306 14.07 -11.30 1.69
C LYS A 306 15.19 -10.60 0.92
N ASN A 307 15.05 -10.57 -0.39
CA ASN A 307 16.06 -9.95 -1.26
C ASN A 307 15.89 -8.44 -1.39
N VAL A 308 14.76 -7.88 -0.97
CA VAL A 308 14.48 -6.45 -1.04
C VAL A 308 15.21 -5.72 0.07
N LYS A 309 16.02 -4.73 -0.28
CA LYS A 309 16.80 -3.91 0.68
C LYS A 309 16.26 -2.50 0.80
N ALA A 310 15.89 -1.90 -0.31
CA ALA A 310 15.32 -0.55 -0.33
C ALA A 310 14.31 -0.39 -1.47
N VAL A 311 13.43 0.59 -1.33
CA VAL A 311 12.45 0.98 -2.35
C VAL A 311 12.47 2.49 -2.50
N LEU A 312 12.62 2.98 -3.72
CA LEU A 312 12.57 4.40 -4.06
C LEU A 312 11.30 4.68 -4.84
N VAL A 313 10.45 5.53 -4.32
CA VAL A 313 9.15 5.85 -4.93
C VAL A 313 8.91 7.35 -5.03
N ASP A 314 8.07 7.72 -5.96
CA ASP A 314 7.47 9.03 -6.05
C ASP A 314 6.43 9.21 -4.93
N ARG A 315 6.30 10.41 -4.38
CA ARG A 315 5.27 10.78 -3.41
C ARG A 315 3.87 10.46 -3.92
N GLU A 316 3.65 10.61 -5.24
CA GLU A 316 2.37 10.34 -5.90
C GLU A 316 2.11 8.84 -6.09
N PHE A 317 3.07 7.96 -5.79
CA PHE A 317 2.90 6.52 -5.93
C PHE A 317 1.78 5.98 -5.03
N PHE A 318 1.71 6.46 -3.78
CA PHE A 318 0.67 6.02 -2.84
C PHE A 318 -0.61 6.82 -3.02
N GLN A 319 -1.66 6.17 -3.47
CA GLN A 319 -3.00 6.71 -3.56
C GLN A 319 -3.81 6.26 -2.33
N PHE A 320 -3.55 6.93 -1.21
CA PHE A 320 -4.14 6.63 0.09
C PHE A 320 -5.03 7.77 0.55
N TYR A 321 -6.35 7.53 0.59
CA TYR A 321 -7.36 8.52 0.97
C TYR A 321 -8.19 8.03 2.15
N ASP A 322 -8.52 8.92 3.07
CA ASP A 322 -9.52 8.69 4.11
C ASP A 322 -10.89 9.11 3.57
N ASN A 323 -11.86 8.18 3.53
CA ASN A 323 -13.20 8.46 3.00
C ASN A 323 -14.21 8.71 4.11
N MET A 324 -14.17 7.93 5.19
CA MET A 324 -15.08 8.08 6.31
C MET A 324 -14.43 7.63 7.62
N THR A 325 -14.64 8.43 8.66
CA THR A 325 -14.37 8.03 10.04
C THR A 325 -15.57 8.44 10.89
N LYS A 326 -16.33 7.45 11.38
CA LYS A 326 -17.57 7.72 12.12
C LYS A 326 -17.70 6.82 13.33
N PHE A 327 -17.97 7.43 14.48
CA PHE A 327 -18.39 6.74 15.68
C PHE A 327 -19.90 6.52 15.69
N THR A 328 -20.32 5.30 16.06
CA THR A 328 -21.72 4.94 16.30
C THR A 328 -21.84 4.17 17.60
N GLU A 329 -23.01 4.17 18.21
CA GLU A 329 -23.26 3.56 19.52
C GLU A 329 -24.59 2.84 19.59
N THR A 330 -24.65 1.82 20.42
CA THR A 330 -25.91 1.08 20.71
C THR A 330 -25.89 0.54 22.14
N TYR A 331 -26.95 0.80 22.91
CA TYR A 331 -27.14 0.20 24.22
C TYR A 331 -27.86 -1.15 24.11
N VAL A 332 -27.28 -2.16 24.74
CA VAL A 332 -27.87 -3.51 24.83
C VAL A 332 -28.45 -3.69 26.21
N GLY A 333 -29.76 -3.44 26.35
CA GLY A 333 -30.45 -3.46 27.64
C GLY A 333 -30.49 -4.83 28.31
N SER A 334 -30.47 -5.93 27.56
CA SER A 334 -30.44 -7.29 28.11
C SER A 334 -29.12 -7.66 28.80
N GLY A 335 -28.03 -7.00 28.40
CA GLY A 335 -26.70 -7.24 28.95
C GLY A 335 -26.16 -6.09 29.78
N MET A 336 -26.86 -4.96 29.87
CA MET A 336 -26.46 -3.75 30.58
C MET A 336 -25.06 -3.25 30.16
N TYR A 337 -24.83 -3.11 28.80
CA TYR A 337 -23.59 -2.60 28.27
C TYR A 337 -23.83 -1.72 27.04
N TRP A 338 -22.87 -0.88 26.75
CA TRP A 338 -22.80 -0.04 25.57
C TRP A 338 -21.80 -0.62 24.57
N ASN A 339 -22.22 -0.74 23.33
CA ASN A 339 -21.33 -1.01 22.21
C ASN A 339 -21.05 0.28 21.44
N TYR A 340 -19.80 0.57 21.26
CA TYR A 340 -19.30 1.67 20.46
C TYR A 340 -18.56 1.10 19.27
N PHE A 341 -18.76 1.71 18.10
CA PHE A 341 -18.16 1.26 16.87
C PHE A 341 -17.47 2.42 16.18
N LEU A 342 -16.15 2.32 15.94
CA LEU A 342 -15.45 3.22 15.05
C LEU A 342 -15.46 2.61 13.65
N ASN A 343 -16.19 3.23 12.73
CA ASN A 343 -16.25 2.84 11.33
C ASN A 343 -15.23 3.66 10.55
N VAL A 344 -14.34 2.97 9.82
CA VAL A 344 -13.28 3.60 9.04
C VAL A 344 -13.31 3.06 7.62
N TRP A 345 -13.45 3.96 6.65
CA TRP A 345 -13.42 3.62 5.23
C TRP A 345 -12.27 4.36 4.56
N LYS A 346 -11.51 3.66 3.70
CA LYS A 346 -10.35 4.21 3.02
C LYS A 346 -10.25 3.69 1.59
N THR A 347 -9.63 4.49 0.75
CA THR A 347 -9.17 4.09 -0.58
C THR A 347 -7.67 3.86 -0.51
N ILE A 348 -7.23 2.66 -0.86
CA ILE A 348 -5.82 2.24 -0.79
C ILE A 348 -5.43 1.67 -2.14
N SER A 349 -4.53 2.37 -2.83
CA SER A 349 -4.07 1.98 -4.15
C SER A 349 -2.70 2.58 -4.44
N TYR A 350 -2.13 2.26 -5.60
CA TYR A 350 -0.91 2.87 -6.11
C TYR A 350 -1.18 3.52 -7.48
N SER A 351 -0.44 4.58 -7.79
CA SER A 351 -0.48 5.20 -9.11
C SER A 351 0.38 4.40 -10.10
N PRO A 352 -0.20 3.91 -11.20
CA PRO A 352 0.56 3.22 -12.24
C PRO A 352 1.42 4.17 -13.09
N PHE A 353 1.24 5.48 -12.94
CA PHE A 353 1.94 6.51 -13.69
C PHE A 353 3.16 7.07 -12.95
N SER A 354 3.28 6.80 -11.66
CA SER A 354 4.38 7.25 -10.81
C SER A 354 5.59 6.34 -10.88
N ASN A 355 6.79 6.92 -10.78
CA ASN A 355 8.03 6.16 -10.77
C ASN A 355 8.19 5.37 -9.46
N ALA A 356 8.58 4.10 -9.58
CA ALA A 356 8.86 3.22 -8.46
C ALA A 356 9.99 2.25 -8.79
N ILE A 357 10.99 2.19 -7.92
CA ILE A 357 12.20 1.37 -8.08
C ILE A 357 12.38 0.53 -6.83
N VAL A 358 12.70 -0.75 -7.02
CA VAL A 358 13.07 -1.66 -5.94
C VAL A 358 14.54 -2.05 -6.06
N PHE A 359 15.28 -1.95 -4.96
CA PHE A 359 16.67 -2.39 -4.87
C PHE A 359 16.74 -3.77 -4.26
N VAL A 360 17.27 -4.71 -5.03
CA VAL A 360 17.29 -6.14 -4.73
C VAL A 360 18.73 -6.61 -4.59
N ASP A 361 18.99 -7.40 -3.57
CA ASP A 361 20.31 -7.99 -3.36
C ASP A 361 20.66 -8.99 -4.47
N SER A 362 21.72 -8.73 -5.20
CA SER A 362 22.23 -9.59 -6.28
C SER A 362 23.14 -10.70 -5.79
N ALA A 363 23.70 -10.57 -4.59
CA ALA A 363 24.60 -11.57 -4.00
C ALA A 363 23.87 -12.83 -3.53
N GLN A 364 22.60 -12.72 -3.23
CA GLN A 364 21.72 -13.87 -3.20
C GLN A 364 21.43 -14.23 -4.66
N SER A 365 22.28 -15.04 -5.25
CA SER A 365 21.99 -15.65 -6.54
C SER A 365 20.57 -16.21 -6.44
N VAL A 366 19.63 -15.57 -7.13
CA VAL A 366 18.44 -16.27 -7.57
C VAL A 366 19.03 -17.43 -8.32
N THR A 367 19.03 -18.60 -7.70
CA THR A 367 19.44 -19.83 -8.36
C THR A 367 18.39 -19.99 -9.44
N LEU A 368 18.73 -19.47 -10.64
CA LEU A 368 17.84 -19.57 -11.76
C LEU A 368 17.53 -21.07 -11.91
N PRO A 369 16.26 -21.44 -12.00
CA PRO A 369 15.89 -22.84 -12.04
C PRO A 369 16.67 -23.54 -13.17
N THR A 370 16.98 -24.79 -13.00
CA THR A 370 17.65 -25.60 -14.03
C THR A 370 16.71 -25.91 -15.18
N THR A 371 15.42 -25.90 -14.92
CA THR A 371 14.35 -26.14 -15.91
C THR A 371 13.27 -25.09 -15.76
N LEU A 372 12.68 -24.67 -16.89
CA LEU A 372 11.45 -23.88 -16.94
C LEU A 372 10.34 -24.76 -17.54
N THR A 373 9.11 -24.52 -17.12
CA THR A 373 7.94 -25.22 -17.66
C THR A 373 7.05 -24.22 -18.37
N LEU A 374 6.78 -24.46 -19.65
CA LEU A 374 5.75 -23.73 -20.41
C LEU A 374 4.44 -24.50 -20.33
N GLU A 375 3.34 -23.80 -20.12
CA GLU A 375 1.98 -24.32 -20.23
C GLU A 375 1.29 -23.75 -21.46
N VAL A 376 0.56 -24.61 -22.16
CA VAL A 376 -0.28 -24.21 -23.31
C VAL A 376 -1.61 -23.68 -22.77
N LEU A 377 -1.84 -22.37 -22.89
CA LEU A 377 -3.07 -21.71 -22.42
C LEU A 377 -4.19 -21.73 -23.47
N SER A 378 -3.84 -21.60 -24.75
CA SER A 378 -4.80 -21.71 -25.86
C SER A 378 -4.15 -22.26 -27.11
N LYS A 379 -5.00 -22.81 -27.98
CA LYS A 379 -4.60 -23.45 -29.26
C LYS A 379 -5.58 -23.01 -30.32
N ASP A 380 -5.10 -22.28 -31.32
CA ASP A 380 -5.87 -21.83 -32.47
C ASP A 380 -5.36 -22.53 -33.75
N VAL A 381 -6.15 -23.42 -34.29
CA VAL A 381 -5.79 -24.19 -35.48
C VAL A 381 -6.23 -23.44 -36.74
N ALA A 382 -5.26 -23.15 -37.61
CA ALA A 382 -5.46 -22.56 -38.91
C ALA A 382 -5.06 -23.54 -40.03
N SER A 383 -5.41 -23.24 -41.27
CA SER A 383 -5.14 -24.12 -42.45
C SER A 383 -3.65 -24.33 -42.73
N ASN A 384 -2.78 -23.45 -42.22
CA ASN A 384 -1.33 -23.45 -42.42
C ASN A 384 -0.50 -23.75 -41.19
N GLY A 385 -1.16 -24.06 -40.06
CA GLY A 385 -0.49 -24.36 -38.82
C GLY A 385 -1.34 -24.06 -37.59
N THR A 386 -0.73 -24.09 -36.43
CA THR A 386 -1.38 -23.85 -35.15
C THR A 386 -0.67 -22.71 -34.40
N VAL A 387 -1.45 -21.76 -33.87
CA VAL A 387 -0.97 -20.72 -32.98
C VAL A 387 -1.25 -21.17 -31.56
N PHE A 388 -0.21 -21.25 -30.77
CA PHE A 388 -0.30 -21.52 -29.33
C PHE A 388 -0.09 -20.24 -28.54
N THR A 389 -0.91 -20.02 -27.50
CA THR A 389 -0.60 -19.09 -26.46
C THR A 389 0.02 -19.89 -25.31
N VAL A 390 1.23 -19.57 -24.92
CA VAL A 390 1.95 -20.26 -23.85
C VAL A 390 2.35 -19.27 -22.77
N ASP A 391 2.39 -19.74 -21.52
CA ASP A 391 2.93 -18.98 -20.39
C ASP A 391 3.97 -19.82 -19.65
N CYS A 392 4.89 -19.14 -18.96
CA CYS A 392 5.93 -19.78 -18.18
C CYS A 392 5.43 -19.99 -16.75
N LYS A 393 5.20 -21.25 -16.39
CA LYS A 393 4.90 -21.64 -15.00
C LYS A 393 6.21 -21.92 -14.29
N ASN A 394 6.68 -20.97 -13.50
CA ASN A 394 7.78 -21.24 -12.59
C ASN A 394 7.49 -20.63 -11.23
N ASP A 395 7.29 -21.50 -10.26
CA ASP A 395 7.25 -21.11 -8.86
C ASP A 395 8.62 -20.56 -8.47
N GLY A 396 8.74 -19.27 -8.28
CA GLY A 396 9.95 -18.58 -7.86
C GLY A 396 10.70 -17.78 -8.93
N ALA A 397 10.24 -17.73 -10.16
CA ALA A 397 10.74 -16.79 -11.17
C ALA A 397 10.11 -15.41 -10.92
N THR A 398 10.79 -14.59 -10.21
CA THR A 398 10.17 -13.55 -9.40
C THR A 398 10.29 -12.13 -9.85
N LEU A 399 10.68 -11.84 -11.01
CA LEU A 399 10.55 -10.49 -11.55
C LEU A 399 10.22 -10.64 -13.03
N HIS A 400 8.95 -10.66 -13.35
CA HIS A 400 8.39 -11.00 -14.63
C HIS A 400 8.87 -10.17 -15.83
N ASP A 401 9.53 -9.04 -15.61
CA ASP A 401 10.00 -8.17 -16.68
C ASP A 401 11.31 -8.65 -17.35
N ASN A 402 11.95 -9.67 -16.80
CA ASN A 402 13.21 -10.20 -17.34
C ASN A 402 13.04 -11.46 -18.23
N THR A 403 11.80 -11.88 -18.49
CA THR A 403 11.55 -13.04 -19.30
C THR A 403 11.28 -12.63 -20.75
N THR A 404 12.10 -13.08 -21.69
CA THR A 404 11.94 -12.84 -23.12
C THR A 404 11.78 -14.18 -23.83
N PHE A 405 10.71 -14.33 -24.60
CA PHE A 405 10.48 -15.50 -25.43
C PHE A 405 11.04 -15.27 -26.82
N VAL A 406 11.78 -16.22 -27.33
CA VAL A 406 12.29 -16.23 -28.68
C VAL A 406 11.96 -17.57 -29.30
N GLN A 407 11.20 -17.60 -30.37
CA GLN A 407 11.00 -18.82 -31.15
C GLN A 407 12.19 -19.04 -32.06
N THR A 408 12.89 -20.17 -31.85
CA THR A 408 13.98 -20.59 -32.73
C THR A 408 13.51 -21.73 -33.58
N THR A 409 13.22 -21.47 -34.86
CA THR A 409 13.00 -22.49 -35.86
C THR A 409 13.73 -22.09 -37.14
N ASP A 410 14.17 -23.07 -37.89
CA ASP A 410 14.77 -22.87 -39.20
C ASP A 410 13.73 -22.48 -40.28
N ALA A 411 12.46 -22.34 -39.90
CA ALA A 411 11.38 -22.02 -40.79
C ALA A 411 11.20 -20.49 -40.95
N ILE A 412 11.25 -20.09 -42.17
CA ILE A 412 11.02 -18.75 -42.73
C ILE A 412 9.63 -18.26 -42.30
N ASN A 413 9.51 -17.26 -41.45
CA ASN A 413 8.30 -16.56 -40.98
C ASN A 413 7.75 -16.87 -39.57
N ASN A 414 8.50 -17.43 -38.68
CA ASN A 414 8.05 -17.60 -37.32
C ASN A 414 8.14 -16.29 -36.52
N LYS A 415 7.01 -15.66 -36.31
CA LYS A 415 6.90 -14.45 -35.48
C LYS A 415 6.46 -14.86 -34.08
N VAL A 416 7.33 -14.66 -33.12
CA VAL A 416 6.91 -14.64 -31.72
C VAL A 416 6.44 -13.23 -31.40
N ALA A 417 5.16 -13.09 -31.09
CA ALA A 417 4.65 -11.87 -30.48
C ALA A 417 4.72 -12.05 -28.96
N VAL A 418 5.66 -11.40 -28.32
CA VAL A 418 5.77 -11.41 -26.85
C VAL A 418 4.67 -10.54 -26.27
N HIS A 419 3.84 -11.12 -25.43
CA HIS A 419 2.86 -10.40 -24.62
C HIS A 419 3.34 -10.36 -23.17
N LYS A 420 2.93 -9.35 -22.41
CA LYS A 420 3.32 -9.15 -20.98
C LYS A 420 3.04 -10.38 -20.08
N TYR A 421 2.18 -11.30 -20.51
CA TYR A 421 1.73 -12.48 -19.76
C TYR A 421 1.78 -13.78 -20.55
N GLY A 422 2.60 -13.88 -21.59
CA GLY A 422 2.73 -15.08 -22.40
C GLY A 422 3.28 -14.79 -23.79
N ALA A 423 3.46 -15.83 -24.58
CA ALA A 423 3.97 -15.73 -25.95
C ALA A 423 3.03 -16.44 -26.91
N TYR A 424 2.89 -15.89 -28.12
CA TYR A 424 2.23 -16.55 -29.23
C TYR A 424 3.30 -17.28 -30.07
N ILE A 425 3.17 -18.58 -30.16
CA ILE A 425 4.09 -19.44 -30.91
C ILE A 425 3.32 -20.06 -32.07
N PHE A 426 3.84 -19.87 -33.27
CA PHE A 426 3.28 -20.50 -34.47
C PHE A 426 4.02 -21.80 -34.78
N SER A 427 3.29 -22.91 -34.83
CA SER A 427 3.77 -24.20 -35.25
C SER A 427 3.18 -24.51 -36.63
N PRO A 428 4.00 -24.63 -37.69
CA PRO A 428 3.53 -25.02 -39.02
C PRO A 428 2.93 -26.44 -39.02
N ASN A 429 2.06 -26.72 -39.99
CA ASN A 429 1.50 -28.07 -40.12
C ASN A 429 2.63 -29.12 -40.26
N SER A 430 2.63 -30.12 -39.41
CA SER A 430 3.58 -31.21 -39.32
C SER A 430 4.99 -30.93 -38.81
N GLU A 431 5.31 -29.74 -38.37
CA GLU A 431 6.63 -29.43 -37.80
C GLU A 431 6.56 -29.07 -36.32
N ALA A 432 7.39 -29.71 -35.51
CA ALA A 432 7.59 -29.36 -34.11
C ALA A 432 8.57 -28.21 -33.99
N VAL A 433 8.24 -27.19 -33.18
CA VAL A 433 9.05 -25.98 -33.02
C VAL A 433 9.81 -25.96 -31.70
N THR A 434 11.02 -25.42 -31.73
CA THR A 434 11.80 -25.14 -30.56
C THR A 434 11.54 -23.71 -30.07
N VAL A 435 11.48 -23.57 -28.78
CA VAL A 435 11.27 -22.28 -28.11
C VAL A 435 12.48 -21.96 -27.23
N GLU A 436 12.92 -20.75 -27.25
CA GLU A 436 13.98 -20.24 -26.39
C GLU A 436 13.39 -19.17 -25.47
N VAL A 437 13.57 -19.35 -24.17
CA VAL A 437 13.14 -18.40 -23.15
C VAL A 437 14.37 -17.87 -22.44
N LYS A 438 14.49 -16.56 -22.37
CA LYS A 438 15.53 -15.89 -21.60
C LYS A 438 14.94 -15.42 -20.27
N LEU A 439 15.59 -15.80 -19.19
CA LEU A 439 15.28 -15.35 -17.85
C LEU A 439 16.56 -14.75 -17.25
N GLY A 440 16.62 -13.43 -17.16
CA GLY A 440 17.87 -12.72 -16.87
C GLY A 440 18.93 -13.06 -17.91
N ASP A 441 20.12 -13.46 -17.46
CA ASP A 441 21.24 -13.84 -18.33
C ASP A 441 21.19 -15.32 -18.78
N ALA A 442 20.25 -16.11 -18.28
CA ALA A 442 20.13 -17.52 -18.64
C ALA A 442 19.17 -17.74 -19.77
N THR A 443 19.52 -18.68 -20.64
CA THR A 443 18.72 -19.12 -21.77
C THR A 443 18.26 -20.54 -21.56
N TYR A 444 16.98 -20.81 -21.78
CA TYR A 444 16.34 -22.12 -21.66
C TYR A 444 15.77 -22.54 -23.00
N THR A 445 15.87 -23.80 -23.33
CA THR A 445 15.37 -24.32 -24.62
C THR A 445 14.74 -25.71 -24.46
N ASN A 446 13.78 -26.02 -25.29
CA ASN A 446 13.06 -27.29 -25.35
C ASN A 446 13.67 -28.27 -26.37
N THR A 447 14.95 -28.60 -26.23
CA THR A 447 15.65 -29.48 -27.19
C THR A 447 15.08 -30.89 -27.25
N THR A 448 14.55 -31.41 -26.14
CA THR A 448 14.02 -32.79 -26.04
C THR A 448 12.51 -32.85 -26.26
N THR A 449 11.75 -31.87 -25.80
CA THR A 449 10.30 -31.80 -25.93
C THR A 449 9.96 -30.57 -26.75
N LYS A 450 9.43 -30.76 -27.92
CA LYS A 450 9.12 -29.68 -28.86
C LYS A 450 7.63 -29.42 -28.90
N LEU A 451 7.24 -28.15 -29.01
CA LEU A 451 5.86 -27.77 -29.22
C LEU A 451 5.41 -28.18 -30.62
N ALA A 452 4.39 -29.00 -30.73
CA ALA A 452 3.84 -29.52 -31.96
C ALA A 452 2.32 -29.30 -32.04
N THR A 453 1.76 -29.42 -33.21
CA THR A 453 0.29 -29.29 -33.44
C THR A 453 -0.54 -30.31 -32.66
N THR A 454 0.09 -31.36 -32.16
CA THR A 454 -0.52 -32.40 -31.31
C THR A 454 -0.66 -31.99 -29.84
N ASN A 455 0.03 -30.93 -29.38
CA ASN A 455 -0.15 -30.44 -28.03
C ASN A 455 -1.56 -29.87 -27.83
N GLU A 456 -2.12 -30.11 -26.66
CA GLU A 456 -3.45 -29.64 -26.27
C GLU A 456 -3.35 -28.55 -25.16
N VAL A 457 -4.46 -27.86 -24.92
CA VAL A 457 -4.54 -26.87 -23.85
C VAL A 457 -4.36 -27.54 -22.50
N GLY A 458 -3.46 -27.01 -21.65
CA GLY A 458 -3.05 -27.59 -20.38
C GLY A 458 -1.79 -28.48 -20.46
N ASP A 459 -1.30 -28.81 -21.68
CA ASP A 459 -0.02 -29.50 -21.82
C ASP A 459 1.13 -28.65 -21.35
N THR A 460 2.16 -29.30 -20.81
CA THR A 460 3.39 -28.64 -20.31
C THR A 460 4.59 -29.08 -21.14
N ILE A 461 5.47 -28.10 -21.41
CA ILE A 461 6.72 -28.33 -22.15
C ILE A 461 7.88 -27.90 -21.24
N GLU A 462 8.78 -28.83 -20.99
CA GLU A 462 9.97 -28.57 -20.20
C GLU A 462 11.08 -27.93 -21.04
N LEU A 463 11.64 -26.82 -20.54
CA LEU A 463 12.78 -26.15 -21.09
C LEU A 463 13.98 -26.36 -20.17
N THR A 464 15.10 -26.76 -20.70
CA THR A 464 16.34 -26.94 -19.95
C THR A 464 17.28 -25.76 -20.16
N LYS A 465 18.01 -25.38 -19.12
CA LYS A 465 19.02 -24.32 -19.17
C LYS A 465 20.12 -24.73 -20.14
N LYS A 466 20.45 -23.81 -21.06
CA LYS A 466 21.49 -24.01 -22.05
C LYS A 466 22.88 -23.73 -21.51
#